data_23430d2768e6e08ea72f819214a353a1
#
_entry.id   23430d2768e6e08ea72f819214a353a1
#
_cell.length_a   1.000
_cell.length_b   1.000
_cell.length_c   1.000
_cell.angle_alpha   90.00
_cell.angle_beta   90.00
_cell.angle_gamma   90.00
#
_symmetry.space_group_name_H-M   'P 1'
#
loop_
_entity.id
_entity.type
_entity.pdbx_description
1 polymer ?
#
loop_
_entity_poly.entity_id
_entity_poly.type
_entity_poly.pdbx_seq_one_letter_code
_entity_poly.pdbx_strand_id
1 'polypeptide(L)'
;RGLSEDALGSENSIIITLDDTSIIYCDLKIPETFAAVVKKGLTVEATFSGYKNKIYNGEVDGVSSRINAETRSLLTRVKIENENFELVPGSLLEVTVKYNQRNSLGIPDTSILLEGNKAYVYKVSKDNIANRTEIKFRSRNNGSVEVISGLIEGDLIVAEGLKKVIPRGKIKPIKQ
;
A
#
# COMPACT_ATOMS: atom_id res chain seq x y z
N ARG A 1 27.89 46.13 5.73
CA ARG A 1 29.14 46.01 4.97
C ARG A 1 28.73 45.68 3.55
N GLY A 2 28.85 46.66 2.63
CA GLY A 2 28.57 46.45 1.21
C GLY A 2 29.59 45.46 0.63
N LEU A 3 29.08 44.56 -0.22
CA LEU A 3 29.93 43.69 -1.05
C LEU A 3 30.70 44.60 -2.02
N SER A 4 32.00 44.38 -2.20
CA SER A 4 32.76 45.09 -3.21
C SER A 4 32.28 44.73 -4.60
N GLU A 5 32.29 45.68 -5.54
CA GLU A 5 31.87 45.45 -6.94
C GLU A 5 32.66 44.30 -7.61
N ASP A 6 33.88 44.04 -7.17
CA ASP A 6 34.73 42.95 -7.65
C ASP A 6 34.20 41.54 -7.23
N ALA A 7 33.40 41.45 -6.15
CA ALA A 7 32.78 40.19 -5.72
C ALA A 7 31.54 39.80 -6.52
N LEU A 8 30.91 40.75 -7.20
CA LEU A 8 29.69 40.57 -8.01
C LEU A 8 29.97 40.17 -9.47
N GLY A 9 31.24 40.26 -9.90
CA GLY A 9 31.63 40.01 -11.29
C GLY A 9 32.26 38.66 -11.60
N SER A 10 32.45 37.77 -10.63
CA SER A 10 32.94 36.42 -10.93
C SER A 10 31.78 35.43 -11.13
N GLU A 11 31.81 34.71 -12.25
CA GLU A 11 30.80 33.71 -12.61
C GLU A 11 30.58 32.61 -11.56
N ASN A 12 31.36 32.58 -10.48
CA ASN A 12 31.30 31.58 -9.41
C ASN A 12 30.89 32.14 -8.04
N SER A 13 30.41 33.40 -7.95
CA SER A 13 29.99 34.00 -6.69
C SER A 13 28.55 33.64 -6.36
N ILE A 14 28.33 32.49 -5.75
CA ILE A 14 27.01 32.13 -5.19
C ILE A 14 26.86 32.86 -3.86
N ILE A 15 25.92 33.81 -3.79
CA ILE A 15 25.63 34.59 -2.58
C ILE A 15 24.60 33.89 -1.71
N ILE A 16 23.60 33.24 -2.36
CA ILE A 16 22.51 32.52 -1.70
C ILE A 16 21.95 31.45 -2.66
N THR A 17 21.57 30.34 -2.09
CA THR A 17 20.78 29.33 -2.79
C THR A 17 19.35 29.35 -2.20
N LEU A 18 18.35 29.44 -3.04
CA LEU A 18 16.94 29.38 -2.65
C LEU A 18 16.33 28.11 -3.26
N ASP A 19 15.85 27.22 -2.40
CA ASP A 19 15.17 26.00 -2.79
C ASP A 19 13.69 26.09 -2.45
N ASP A 20 12.83 25.83 -3.42
CA ASP A 20 11.40 25.61 -3.18
C ASP A 20 11.18 24.14 -2.84
N THR A 21 10.88 23.87 -1.58
CA THR A 21 10.63 22.53 -1.05
C THR A 21 9.17 22.23 -0.76
N SER A 22 8.24 23.04 -1.28
CA SER A 22 6.79 22.81 -1.15
C SER A 22 6.35 21.48 -1.80
N ILE A 23 7.13 21.01 -2.75
CA ILE A 23 6.95 19.74 -3.44
C ILE A 23 8.27 18.99 -3.47
N ILE A 24 8.26 17.74 -3.05
CA ILE A 24 9.41 16.85 -3.12
C ILE A 24 9.22 15.83 -4.24
N TYR A 25 10.22 15.73 -5.09
CA TYR A 25 10.30 14.68 -6.11
C TYR A 25 11.18 13.54 -5.59
N CYS A 26 10.68 12.32 -5.72
CA CYS A 26 11.40 11.11 -5.36
C CYS A 26 11.45 10.15 -6.55
N ASP A 27 12.63 9.64 -6.86
CA ASP A 27 12.83 8.68 -7.94
C ASP A 27 12.85 7.26 -7.38
N LEU A 28 11.86 6.46 -7.78
CA LEU A 28 11.70 5.08 -7.38
C LEU A 28 12.20 4.13 -8.47
N LYS A 29 12.85 3.04 -8.06
CA LYS A 29 13.19 1.91 -8.94
C LYS A 29 12.17 0.81 -8.77
N ILE A 30 11.18 0.74 -9.66
CA ILE A 30 10.10 -0.23 -9.59
C ILE A 30 10.47 -1.46 -10.43
N PRO A 31 10.37 -2.69 -9.89
CA PRO A 31 10.65 -3.91 -10.65
C PRO A 31 9.82 -4.02 -11.93
N GLU A 32 10.39 -4.56 -13.00
CA GLU A 32 9.74 -4.70 -14.32
C GLU A 32 8.42 -5.47 -14.28
N THR A 33 8.25 -6.36 -13.30
CA THR A 33 7.01 -7.11 -13.09
C THR A 33 5.79 -6.22 -12.84
N PHE A 34 6.00 -4.98 -12.38
CA PHE A 34 4.95 -4.00 -12.14
C PHE A 34 4.80 -2.97 -13.29
N ALA A 35 5.58 -3.10 -14.37
CA ALA A 35 5.57 -2.14 -15.47
C ALA A 35 4.18 -1.95 -16.11
N ALA A 36 3.36 -3.01 -16.16
CA ALA A 36 2.03 -2.95 -16.74
C ALA A 36 1.01 -2.19 -15.86
N VAL A 37 1.28 -2.07 -14.57
CA VAL A 37 0.32 -1.50 -13.60
C VAL A 37 0.72 -0.10 -13.13
N VAL A 38 2.01 0.24 -13.17
CA VAL A 38 2.50 1.56 -12.76
C VAL A 38 2.26 2.56 -13.88
N LYS A 39 1.51 3.62 -13.55
CA LYS A 39 1.13 4.67 -14.50
C LYS A 39 1.15 6.02 -13.81
N LYS A 40 1.31 7.10 -14.60
CA LYS A 40 1.13 8.47 -14.12
C LYS A 40 -0.24 8.65 -13.45
N GLY A 41 -0.28 9.39 -12.35
CA GLY A 41 -1.50 9.66 -11.58
C GLY A 41 -1.87 8.59 -10.55
N LEU A 42 -1.07 7.52 -10.39
CA LEU A 42 -1.29 6.58 -9.27
C LEU A 42 -0.97 7.27 -7.94
N THR A 43 -1.84 7.07 -6.97
CA THR A 43 -1.65 7.57 -5.60
C THR A 43 -0.47 6.88 -4.94
N VAL A 44 0.35 7.66 -4.27
CA VAL A 44 1.43 7.17 -3.42
C VAL A 44 1.28 7.71 -2.01
N GLU A 45 1.73 6.92 -1.05
CA GLU A 45 1.89 7.31 0.34
C GLU A 45 3.36 7.18 0.72
N ALA A 46 3.92 8.22 1.28
CA ALA A 46 5.29 8.23 1.75
C ALA A 46 5.34 8.39 3.27
N THR A 47 6.29 7.71 3.89
CA THR A 47 6.61 7.91 5.30
C THR A 47 8.06 8.31 5.44
N PHE A 48 8.35 9.14 6.43
CA PHE A 48 9.67 9.64 6.75
C PHE A 48 10.03 9.30 8.19
N SER A 49 11.21 8.74 8.39
CA SER A 49 11.65 8.28 9.72
C SER A 49 11.76 9.40 10.76
N GLY A 50 11.93 10.64 10.31
CA GLY A 50 12.00 11.83 11.17
C GLY A 50 10.65 12.17 11.82
N TYR A 51 9.54 11.78 11.22
CA TYR A 51 8.18 12.01 11.72
C TYR A 51 7.41 10.69 11.76
N LYS A 52 7.49 10.01 12.90
CA LYS A 52 6.82 8.72 13.11
C LYS A 52 5.30 8.86 12.95
N ASN A 53 4.69 7.89 12.27
CA ASN A 53 3.24 7.79 12.05
C ASN A 53 2.63 8.91 11.19
N LYS A 54 3.43 9.72 10.49
CA LYS A 54 2.93 10.70 9.55
C LYS A 54 3.01 10.17 8.12
N ILE A 55 1.93 10.31 7.39
CA ILE A 55 1.81 9.90 5.99
C ILE A 55 1.76 11.15 5.14
N TYR A 56 2.61 11.20 4.14
CA TYR A 56 2.65 12.25 3.12
C TYR A 56 2.05 11.70 1.84
N ASN A 57 1.05 12.38 1.32
CA ASN A 57 0.38 11.98 0.09
C ASN A 57 1.11 12.52 -1.13
N GLY A 58 1.01 11.77 -2.20
CA GLY A 58 1.58 12.17 -3.47
C GLY A 58 1.02 11.36 -4.63
N GLU A 59 1.60 11.52 -5.78
CA GLU A 59 1.20 10.82 -6.99
C GLU A 59 2.41 10.49 -7.87
N VAL A 60 2.25 9.50 -8.74
CA VAL A 60 3.22 9.20 -9.79
C VAL A 60 3.15 10.31 -10.83
N ASP A 61 4.21 11.09 -10.94
CA ASP A 61 4.31 12.18 -11.92
C ASP A 61 4.80 11.69 -13.30
N GLY A 62 5.72 10.73 -13.30
CA GLY A 62 6.26 10.19 -14.53
C GLY A 62 6.81 8.79 -14.39
N VAL A 63 6.74 8.04 -15.48
CA VAL A 63 7.27 6.68 -15.60
C VAL A 63 8.19 6.63 -16.81
N SER A 64 9.41 6.12 -16.64
CA SER A 64 10.35 5.95 -17.74
C SER A 64 9.77 5.04 -18.82
N SER A 65 10.04 5.34 -20.07
CA SER A 65 9.67 4.47 -21.20
C SER A 65 10.62 3.28 -21.41
N ARG A 66 11.70 3.20 -20.64
CA ARG A 66 12.72 2.17 -20.76
C ARG A 66 12.99 1.49 -19.41
N ILE A 67 13.14 0.17 -19.46
CA ILE A 67 13.60 -0.64 -18.34
C ILE A 67 15.14 -0.62 -18.32
N ASN A 68 15.71 -0.39 -17.16
CA ASN A 68 17.16 -0.56 -16.97
C ASN A 68 17.48 -2.05 -16.99
N ALA A 69 18.32 -2.47 -17.92
CA ALA A 69 18.65 -3.88 -18.14
C ALA A 69 19.47 -4.50 -17.01
N GLU A 70 20.28 -3.70 -16.31
CA GLU A 70 21.12 -4.18 -15.20
C GLU A 70 20.30 -4.43 -13.94
N THR A 71 19.42 -3.46 -13.59
CA THR A 71 18.64 -3.51 -12.36
C THR A 71 17.26 -4.13 -12.55
N ARG A 72 16.85 -4.43 -13.78
CA ARG A 72 15.51 -4.93 -14.14
C ARG A 72 14.40 -4.09 -13.53
N SER A 73 14.59 -2.76 -13.56
CA SER A 73 13.68 -1.81 -12.95
C SER A 73 13.31 -0.66 -13.88
N LEU A 74 12.16 -0.08 -13.59
CA LEU A 74 11.59 1.07 -14.26
C LEU A 74 11.78 2.28 -13.35
N LEU A 75 12.42 3.33 -13.85
CA LEU A 75 12.53 4.58 -13.12
C LEU A 75 11.17 5.28 -13.11
N THR A 76 10.67 5.56 -11.91
CA THR A 76 9.36 6.18 -11.70
C THR A 76 9.54 7.37 -10.79
N ARG A 77 9.16 8.55 -11.27
CA ARG A 77 9.19 9.78 -10.48
C ARG A 77 7.86 9.98 -9.79
N VAL A 78 7.90 10.18 -8.49
CA VAL A 78 6.73 10.55 -7.68
C VAL A 78 6.89 11.97 -7.18
N LYS A 79 5.75 12.65 -7.09
CA LYS A 79 5.60 13.99 -6.56
C LYS A 79 4.87 13.88 -5.23
N ILE A 80 5.45 14.44 -4.17
CA ILE A 80 4.94 14.37 -2.82
C ILE A 80 4.72 15.80 -2.32
N GLU A 81 3.55 16.07 -1.78
CA GLU A 81 3.20 17.36 -1.17
C GLU A 81 3.94 17.53 0.15
N ASN A 82 4.54 18.70 0.35
CA ASN A 82 5.33 19.05 1.52
C ASN A 82 4.89 20.40 2.08
N GLU A 83 3.60 20.56 2.31
CA GLU A 83 2.97 21.81 2.76
C GLU A 83 3.59 22.41 4.03
N ASN A 84 4.05 21.56 4.93
CA ASN A 84 4.64 21.97 6.20
C ASN A 84 6.18 22.05 6.17
N PHE A 85 6.80 21.84 5.01
CA PHE A 85 8.27 21.86 4.83
C PHE A 85 9.02 20.88 5.74
N GLU A 86 8.38 19.75 6.10
CA GLU A 86 8.94 18.74 7.00
C GLU A 86 9.85 17.74 6.27
N LEU A 87 9.60 17.51 4.99
CA LEU A 87 10.46 16.69 4.16
C LEU A 87 11.63 17.53 3.64
N VAL A 88 12.83 17.09 3.96
CA VAL A 88 14.06 17.77 3.53
C VAL A 88 14.63 17.03 2.33
N PRO A 89 15.03 17.73 1.24
CA PRO A 89 15.72 17.12 0.11
C PRO A 89 16.93 16.29 0.56
N GLY A 90 17.08 15.10 -0.02
CA GLY A 90 18.12 14.14 0.39
C GLY A 90 17.70 13.17 1.49
N SER A 91 16.50 13.32 2.06
CA SER A 91 15.96 12.37 3.03
C SER A 91 15.60 11.03 2.40
N LEU A 92 15.73 9.95 3.19
CA LEU A 92 15.22 8.64 2.81
C LEU A 92 13.73 8.55 3.12
N LEU A 93 12.94 8.24 2.10
CA LEU A 93 11.51 8.02 2.21
C LEU A 93 11.17 6.56 1.92
N GLU A 94 10.27 6.00 2.71
CA GLU A 94 9.59 4.76 2.37
C GLU A 94 8.31 5.10 1.61
N VAL A 95 8.18 4.61 0.37
CA VAL A 95 7.07 4.98 -0.52
C VAL A 95 6.26 3.76 -0.90
N THR A 96 4.96 3.82 -0.64
CA THR A 96 3.98 2.81 -1.02
C THR A 96 3.17 3.31 -2.22
N VAL A 97 3.28 2.62 -3.36
CA VAL A 97 2.49 2.92 -4.56
C VAL A 97 1.22 2.08 -4.54
N LYS A 98 0.06 2.74 -4.55
CA LYS A 98 -1.25 2.07 -4.55
C LYS A 98 -1.71 1.82 -5.97
N TYR A 99 -1.93 0.56 -6.31
CA TYR A 99 -2.41 0.17 -7.63
C TYR A 99 -3.58 -0.82 -7.50
N ASN A 100 -4.40 -0.95 -8.56
CA ASN A 100 -5.56 -1.84 -8.59
C ASN A 100 -6.51 -1.69 -7.39
N GLN A 101 -6.75 -0.45 -6.96
CA GLN A 101 -7.73 -0.18 -5.91
C GLN A 101 -9.11 -0.65 -6.36
N ARG A 102 -9.71 -1.54 -5.58
CA ARG A 102 -11.05 -2.06 -5.82
C ARG A 102 -11.72 -2.43 -4.50
N ASN A 103 -13.02 -2.37 -4.48
CA ASN A 103 -13.78 -2.92 -3.38
C ASN A 103 -13.78 -4.45 -3.50
N SER A 104 -13.39 -5.12 -2.45
CA SER A 104 -13.36 -6.57 -2.37
C SER A 104 -13.86 -7.04 -1.01
N LEU A 105 -14.43 -8.24 -0.99
CA LEU A 105 -14.85 -8.86 0.25
C LEU A 105 -13.63 -9.35 1.02
N GLY A 106 -13.37 -8.75 2.17
CA GLY A 106 -12.30 -9.13 3.09
C GLY A 106 -12.82 -9.92 4.27
N ILE A 107 -12.10 -10.99 4.66
CA ILE A 107 -12.38 -11.75 5.86
C ILE A 107 -11.09 -11.89 6.69
N PRO A 108 -11.19 -12.04 8.02
CA PRO A 108 -10.03 -12.35 8.84
C PRO A 108 -9.32 -13.62 8.38
N ASP A 109 -8.01 -13.65 8.32
CA ASP A 109 -7.24 -14.83 7.92
C ASP A 109 -7.40 -16.00 8.90
N THR A 110 -7.71 -15.71 10.17
CA THR A 110 -8.04 -16.67 11.22
C THR A 110 -9.33 -17.46 10.93
N SER A 111 -10.20 -16.95 10.05
CA SER A 111 -11.46 -17.59 9.67
C SER A 111 -11.32 -18.67 8.61
N ILE A 112 -10.11 -18.87 8.06
CA ILE A 112 -9.88 -19.79 6.95
C ILE A 112 -9.32 -21.12 7.44
N LEU A 113 -9.95 -22.20 7.02
CA LEU A 113 -9.47 -23.55 7.17
C LEU A 113 -8.88 -24.05 5.84
N LEU A 114 -7.59 -24.37 5.84
CA LEU A 114 -6.92 -24.93 4.66
C LEU A 114 -6.87 -26.45 4.78
N GLU A 115 -7.34 -27.15 3.75
CA GLU A 115 -7.23 -28.59 3.60
C GLU A 115 -6.76 -28.96 2.21
N GLY A 116 -5.53 -29.43 2.14
CA GLY A 116 -4.87 -29.68 0.85
C GLY A 116 -4.81 -28.39 0.02
N ASN A 117 -5.35 -28.42 -1.18
CA ASN A 117 -5.41 -27.28 -2.11
C ASN A 117 -6.71 -26.45 -2.01
N LYS A 118 -7.55 -26.71 -1.01
CA LYS A 118 -8.84 -26.06 -0.87
C LYS A 118 -8.89 -25.23 0.41
N ALA A 119 -9.62 -24.11 0.33
CA ALA A 119 -9.89 -23.26 1.47
C ALA A 119 -11.38 -23.28 1.81
N TYR A 120 -11.66 -23.31 3.09
CA TYR A 120 -13.02 -23.35 3.62
C TYR A 120 -13.20 -22.31 4.70
N VAL A 121 -14.44 -21.87 4.87
CA VAL A 121 -14.89 -21.09 6.02
C VAL A 121 -16.13 -21.74 6.60
N TYR A 122 -16.44 -21.45 7.86
CA TYR A 122 -17.72 -21.82 8.44
C TYR A 122 -18.69 -20.64 8.34
N LYS A 123 -19.65 -20.74 7.40
CA LYS A 123 -20.75 -19.80 7.27
C LYS A 123 -21.86 -20.14 8.26
N VAL A 124 -22.33 -19.16 8.99
CA VAL A 124 -23.35 -19.31 10.03
C VAL A 124 -24.73 -19.02 9.44
N SER A 125 -25.63 -20.00 9.50
CA SER A 125 -27.03 -19.82 9.09
C SER A 125 -27.84 -19.04 10.14
N LYS A 126 -29.05 -18.61 9.78
CA LYS A 126 -29.99 -17.94 10.68
C LYS A 126 -30.32 -18.77 11.93
N ASP A 127 -30.23 -20.10 11.84
CA ASP A 127 -30.47 -21.06 12.94
C ASP A 127 -29.22 -21.32 13.78
N ASN A 128 -28.18 -20.51 13.64
CA ASN A 128 -26.88 -20.67 14.28
C ASN A 128 -26.18 -22.01 13.98
N ILE A 129 -26.37 -22.52 12.78
CA ILE A 129 -25.69 -23.73 12.32
C ILE A 129 -24.47 -23.34 11.49
N ALA A 130 -23.31 -23.92 11.82
CA ALA A 130 -22.06 -23.70 11.11
C ALA A 130 -21.96 -24.61 9.88
N ASN A 131 -22.09 -24.05 8.71
CA ASN A 131 -21.97 -24.76 7.43
C ASN A 131 -20.59 -24.52 6.84
N ARG A 132 -19.89 -25.60 6.54
CA ARG A 132 -18.61 -25.54 5.85
C ARG A 132 -18.81 -25.12 4.40
N THR A 133 -18.20 -24.02 3.98
CA THR A 133 -18.33 -23.42 2.65
C THR A 133 -16.95 -23.31 2.02
N GLU A 134 -16.78 -23.86 0.81
CA GLU A 134 -15.53 -23.70 0.04
C GLU A 134 -15.45 -22.28 -0.49
N ILE A 135 -14.26 -21.67 -0.35
CA ILE A 135 -13.98 -20.33 -0.86
C ILE A 135 -12.77 -20.35 -1.78
N LYS A 136 -12.74 -19.39 -2.71
CA LYS A 136 -11.52 -19.01 -3.43
C LYS A 136 -11.05 -17.66 -2.93
N PHE A 137 -9.79 -17.55 -2.61
CA PHE A 137 -9.18 -16.30 -2.14
C PHE A 137 -7.95 -15.96 -2.97
N ARG A 138 -7.50 -14.71 -2.92
CA ARG A 138 -6.35 -14.23 -3.70
C ARG A 138 -5.13 -14.01 -2.81
N SER A 139 -5.09 -12.89 -2.12
CA SER A 139 -3.92 -12.48 -1.35
C SER A 139 -4.28 -12.26 0.12
N ARG A 140 -3.29 -12.45 0.99
CA ARG A 140 -3.37 -12.04 2.40
C ARG A 140 -2.72 -10.67 2.53
N ASN A 141 -3.37 -9.78 3.23
CA ASN A 141 -2.83 -8.46 3.53
C ASN A 141 -3.27 -8.04 4.93
N ASN A 142 -2.30 -7.72 5.80
CA ASN A 142 -2.54 -7.20 7.14
C ASN A 142 -3.58 -7.98 7.97
N GLY A 143 -3.49 -9.33 7.99
CA GLY A 143 -4.41 -10.18 8.75
C GLY A 143 -5.78 -10.38 8.10
N SER A 144 -6.00 -9.84 6.91
CA SER A 144 -7.20 -10.04 6.10
C SER A 144 -6.90 -10.78 4.83
N VAL A 145 -7.90 -11.49 4.32
CA VAL A 145 -7.82 -12.26 3.06
C VAL A 145 -8.94 -11.81 2.11
N GLU A 146 -8.56 -11.50 0.88
CA GLU A 146 -9.50 -11.15 -0.17
C GLU A 146 -10.21 -12.38 -0.70
N VAL A 147 -11.53 -12.44 -0.57
CA VAL A 147 -12.37 -13.53 -1.09
C VAL A 147 -12.83 -13.21 -2.51
N ILE A 148 -12.62 -14.16 -3.42
CA ILE A 148 -13.02 -14.07 -4.83
C ILE A 148 -14.41 -14.71 -5.03
N SER A 149 -14.66 -15.82 -4.35
CA SER A 149 -15.94 -16.56 -4.47
C SER A 149 -16.21 -17.43 -3.26
N GLY A 150 -17.48 -17.78 -3.06
CA GLY A 150 -17.95 -18.63 -1.97
C GLY A 150 -18.65 -17.88 -0.85
N LEU A 151 -18.48 -16.55 -0.77
CA LEU A 151 -19.16 -15.66 0.17
C LEU A 151 -19.76 -14.46 -0.55
N ILE A 152 -20.77 -13.88 0.05
CA ILE A 152 -21.37 -12.60 -0.33
C ILE A 152 -21.31 -11.63 0.86
N GLU A 153 -21.41 -10.36 0.58
CA GLU A 153 -21.48 -9.33 1.62
C GLU A 153 -22.68 -9.56 2.54
N GLY A 154 -22.44 -9.44 3.85
CA GLY A 154 -23.45 -9.71 4.88
C GLY A 154 -23.47 -11.15 5.38
N ASP A 155 -22.70 -12.07 4.78
CA ASP A 155 -22.58 -13.43 5.30
C ASP A 155 -21.90 -13.43 6.68
N LEU A 156 -22.50 -14.10 7.64
CA LEU A 156 -21.90 -14.35 8.94
C LEU A 156 -20.95 -15.54 8.86
N ILE A 157 -19.72 -15.34 9.32
CA ILE A 157 -18.69 -16.39 9.36
C ILE A 157 -18.10 -16.54 10.76
N VAL A 158 -17.53 -17.69 11.05
CA VAL A 158 -16.76 -17.92 12.27
C VAL A 158 -15.37 -17.36 12.07
N ALA A 159 -15.04 -16.29 12.81
CA ALA A 159 -13.74 -15.64 12.72
C ALA A 159 -12.65 -16.36 13.54
N GLU A 160 -13.01 -16.92 14.67
CA GLU A 160 -12.09 -17.58 15.60
C GLU A 160 -12.66 -18.88 16.17
N GLY A 161 -11.77 -19.76 16.68
CA GLY A 161 -12.17 -20.99 17.33
C GLY A 161 -12.58 -22.11 16.36
N LEU A 162 -12.12 -22.09 15.12
CA LEU A 162 -12.47 -23.06 14.07
C LEU A 162 -12.28 -24.52 14.51
N LYS A 163 -11.27 -24.82 15.34
CA LYS A 163 -11.00 -26.18 15.86
C LYS A 163 -12.12 -26.74 16.75
N LYS A 164 -12.97 -25.86 17.30
CA LYS A 164 -14.08 -26.24 18.16
C LYS A 164 -15.41 -26.37 17.41
N VAL A 165 -15.43 -25.96 16.16
CA VAL A 165 -16.64 -25.99 15.33
C VAL A 165 -16.86 -27.38 14.77
N ILE A 166 -18.00 -27.98 15.12
CA ILE A 166 -18.47 -29.24 14.51
C ILE A 166 -19.25 -28.86 13.23
N PRO A 167 -18.89 -29.41 12.07
CA PRO A 167 -19.65 -29.18 10.84
C PRO A 167 -21.14 -29.55 11.03
N ARG A 168 -22.03 -28.66 10.64
CA ARG A 168 -23.50 -28.75 10.85
C ARG A 168 -23.93 -28.71 12.32
N GLY A 169 -23.03 -28.37 13.25
CA GLY A 169 -23.33 -28.18 14.66
C GLY A 169 -23.93 -26.80 14.95
N LYS A 170 -24.76 -26.71 16.01
CA LYS A 170 -25.21 -25.43 16.55
C LYS A 170 -24.05 -24.73 17.25
N ILE A 171 -23.88 -23.47 16.98
CA ILE A 171 -22.89 -22.62 17.65
C ILE A 171 -23.59 -21.50 18.42
N LYS A 172 -22.94 -21.02 19.50
CA LYS A 172 -23.33 -19.77 20.15
C LYS A 172 -22.38 -18.68 19.69
N PRO A 173 -22.78 -17.80 18.76
CA PRO A 173 -21.93 -16.71 18.34
C PRO A 173 -21.77 -15.70 19.47
N ILE A 174 -20.53 -15.35 19.80
CA ILE A 174 -20.20 -14.17 20.58
C ILE A 174 -19.94 -13.07 19.55
N LYS A 175 -20.84 -12.09 19.48
CA LYS A 175 -20.63 -10.94 18.60
C LYS A 175 -19.56 -10.05 19.25
N GLN A 176 -18.50 -9.79 18.52
CA GLN A 176 -17.57 -8.72 18.82
C GLN A 176 -18.05 -7.42 18.20
#